data_1c65c69306dc303254e2229240db66f5
#
_entry.id   1c65c69306dc303254e2229240db66f5
#
_cell.length_a   1.000
_cell.length_b   1.000
_cell.length_c   1.000
_cell.angle_alpha   90.00
_cell.angle_beta   90.00
_cell.angle_gamma   90.00
#
_symmetry.space_group_name_H-M   'P 1'
#
loop_
_entity.id
_entity.type
_entity.pdbx_description
1 polymer ?
#
loop_
_entity_poly.entity_id
_entity_poly.type
_entity_poly.pdbx_seq_one_letter_code
_entity_poly.pdbx_strand_id
1 'polypeptide(L)' 'MILPGTTVTVIDETSIYRGYVGFVQRISGDKAAVLFDNYSPWEKMVTFPIKDLEEKGEIPKSKFLS' A
#
# COMPACT_ATOMS: atom_id res chain seq x y z
N MET A 1 6.30 2.78 -8.91
CA MET A 1 6.86 3.63 -7.85
C MET A 1 5.76 4.03 -6.88
N ILE A 2 6.02 3.92 -5.60
CA ILE A 2 5.03 4.23 -4.58
C ILE A 2 5.07 5.72 -4.28
N LEU A 3 3.98 6.39 -4.53
CA LEU A 3 3.83 7.83 -4.33
C LEU A 3 2.54 8.09 -3.58
N PRO A 4 2.36 9.31 -3.03
CA PRO A 4 1.07 9.66 -2.43
C PRO A 4 -0.05 9.42 -3.43
N GLY A 5 -1.12 8.80 -2.97
CA GLY A 5 -2.25 8.43 -3.82
C GLY A 5 -2.18 7.04 -4.39
N THR A 6 -1.04 6.38 -4.27
CA THR A 6 -0.88 5.02 -4.80
C THR A 6 -1.63 4.03 -3.91
N THR A 7 -2.32 3.08 -4.53
CA THR A 7 -2.91 1.96 -3.81
C THR A 7 -1.84 0.90 -3.62
N VAL A 8 -1.68 0.43 -2.39
CA VAL A 8 -0.63 -0.53 -2.05
C VAL A 8 -1.20 -1.68 -1.23
N THR A 9 -0.49 -2.80 -1.27
CA THR A 9 -0.79 -3.97 -0.44
C THR A 9 0.39 -4.20 0.48
N VAL A 10 0.10 -4.52 1.74
CA VAL A 10 1.15 -4.85 2.70
C VAL A 10 1.62 -6.26 2.42
N ILE A 11 2.92 -6.41 2.17
CA ILE A 11 3.51 -7.71 1.81
C ILE A 11 4.41 -8.27 2.91
N ASP A 12 4.59 -7.55 4.01
CA ASP A 12 5.42 -8.02 5.12
C ASP A 12 4.74 -9.17 5.84
N GLU A 13 5.34 -10.35 5.74
CA GLU A 13 4.72 -11.55 6.28
C GLU A 13 4.64 -11.54 7.81
N THR A 14 5.41 -10.69 8.45
CA THR A 14 5.39 -10.60 9.91
C THR A 14 4.39 -9.55 10.41
N SER A 15 3.77 -8.82 9.52
CA SER A 15 2.86 -7.75 9.91
C SER A 15 1.44 -8.28 10.13
N ILE A 16 0.76 -7.75 11.13
CA ILE A 16 -0.65 -8.07 11.33
C ILE A 16 -1.51 -7.51 10.20
N TYR A 17 -0.94 -6.60 9.41
CA TYR A 17 -1.65 -5.99 8.29
C TYR A 17 -1.36 -6.68 6.96
N ARG A 18 -0.68 -7.81 7.00
CA ARG A 18 -0.34 -8.51 5.77
C ARG A 18 -1.59 -8.76 4.93
N GLY A 19 -1.49 -8.42 3.65
CA GLY A 19 -2.60 -8.58 2.73
C GLY A 19 -3.59 -7.43 2.71
N TYR A 20 -3.47 -6.49 3.63
CA TYR A 20 -4.35 -5.34 3.64
C TYR A 20 -4.01 -4.41 2.47
N VAL A 21 -5.03 -3.82 1.89
CA VAL A 21 -4.90 -2.87 0.81
C VAL A 21 -5.25 -1.49 1.35
N GLY A 22 -4.41 -0.52 1.04
CA GLY A 22 -4.65 0.83 1.50
C GLY A 22 -4.11 1.85 0.51
N PHE A 23 -4.22 3.12 0.88
CA PHE A 23 -3.81 4.22 0.02
C PHE A 23 -2.69 4.98 0.70
N VAL A 24 -1.62 5.25 -0.04
CA VAL A 24 -0.52 6.03 0.48
C VAL A 24 -0.98 7.47 0.62
N GLN A 25 -0.83 8.02 1.82
CA GLN A 25 -1.19 9.42 2.09
C GLN A 25 0.01 10.32 2.01
N ARG A 26 1.18 9.80 2.42
CA ARG A 26 2.37 10.62 2.51
C ARG A 26 3.60 9.72 2.49
N ILE A 27 4.67 10.25 1.93
CA ILE A 27 5.97 9.57 1.90
C ILE A 27 6.95 10.42 2.69
N SER A 28 7.73 9.78 3.54
CA SER A 28 8.79 10.45 4.30
C SER A 28 10.00 9.53 4.26
N GLY A 29 11.03 9.94 3.51
CA GLY A 29 12.21 9.11 3.35
C GLY A 29 11.85 7.77 2.71
N ASP A 30 12.14 6.69 3.41
CA ASP A 30 11.84 5.36 2.91
C ASP A 30 10.57 4.76 3.53
N LYS A 31 9.73 5.61 4.11
CA LYS A 31 8.52 5.16 4.77
C LYS A 31 7.30 5.84 4.16
N ALA A 32 6.18 5.13 4.20
CA ALA A 32 4.92 5.63 3.65
C ALA A 32 3.83 5.50 4.71
N ALA A 33 3.03 6.54 4.85
CA ALA A 33 1.84 6.48 5.69
C ALA A 33 0.68 6.00 4.82
N VAL A 34 0.08 4.90 5.22
CA VAL A 34 -0.95 4.21 4.44
C VAL A 34 -2.26 4.24 5.20
N LEU A 35 -3.31 4.63 4.52
CA LEU A 35 -4.65 4.71 5.09
C LEU A 35 -5.45 3.48 4.69
N PHE A 36 -5.98 2.78 5.69
CA PHE A 36 -6.80 1.59 5.48
C PHE A 36 -8.25 1.91 5.82
N ASP A 37 -8.95 2.53 4.90
CA ASP A 37 -10.32 2.95 5.17
C ASP A 37 -11.35 1.89 4.79
N ASN A 38 -10.91 0.77 4.21
CA ASN A 38 -11.82 -0.29 3.78
C ASN A 38 -12.07 -1.35 4.83
N TYR A 39 -11.36 -1.31 5.95
CA TYR A 39 -11.31 -2.46 6.87
C TYR A 39 -11.91 -2.19 8.23
N SER A 40 -12.49 -1.04 8.43
CA SER A 40 -13.09 -0.77 9.71
C SER A 40 -14.13 0.33 9.56
N PRO A 41 -15.01 0.49 10.56
CA PRO A 41 -15.94 1.61 10.50
C PRO A 41 -15.26 2.96 10.66
N TRP A 42 -13.97 2.97 11.00
CA TRP A 42 -13.22 4.22 11.08
C TRP A 42 -11.90 4.05 10.37
N GLU A 43 -11.34 5.16 9.92
CA GLU A 43 -10.09 5.18 9.20
C GLU A 43 -8.94 4.84 10.10
N LYS A 44 -7.95 4.14 9.55
CA LYS A 44 -6.75 3.81 10.28
C LYS A 44 -5.54 4.07 9.39
N MET A 45 -4.61 4.85 9.91
CA MET A 45 -3.39 5.17 9.17
C MET A 45 -2.19 4.59 9.89
N VAL A 46 -1.36 3.87 9.14
CA VAL A 46 -0.19 3.18 9.68
C VAL A 46 0.98 3.47 8.77
N THR A 47 2.15 3.67 9.36
CA THR A 47 3.37 3.93 8.60
C THR A 47 4.14 2.64 8.39
N PHE A 48 4.56 2.39 7.16
CA PHE A 48 5.33 1.20 6.79
C PHE A 48 6.57 1.60 6.03
N PRO A 49 7.64 0.81 6.14
CA PRO A 49 8.75 0.93 5.19
C PRO A 49 8.24 0.66 3.78
N ILE A 50 8.70 1.43 2.82
CA ILE A 50 8.22 1.27 1.43
C ILE A 50 8.50 -0.14 0.92
N LYS A 51 9.60 -0.76 1.37
CA LYS A 51 9.94 -2.11 0.94
C LYS A 51 8.91 -3.16 1.34
N ASP A 52 8.06 -2.84 2.33
CA ASP A 52 7.03 -3.75 2.80
C ASP A 52 5.71 -3.55 2.08
N LEU A 53 5.69 -2.70 1.08
CA LEU A 53 4.49 -2.37 0.33
C LEU A 53 4.67 -2.72 -1.13
N GLU A 54 3.58 -3.16 -1.75
CA GLU A 54 3.58 -3.46 -3.17
C GLU A 54 2.51 -2.62 -3.83
N GLU A 55 2.84 -2.01 -4.94
CA GLU A 55 1.86 -1.23 -5.69
C GLU A 55 0.76 -2.14 -6.20
N LYS A 56 -0.47 -1.74 -5.93
CA LYS A 56 -1.63 -2.48 -6.39
C LYS A 56 -2.41 -1.60 -7.35
N GLY A 57 -3.01 -2.23 -8.33
CA GLY A 57 -3.76 -1.48 -9.32
C GLY A 57 -2.90 -0.99 -10.45
N GLU A 58 -1.59 -1.07 -10.31
CA GLU A 58 -0.70 -0.77 -11.41
C GLU A 58 -0.42 -2.08 -12.13
N ILE A 59 -1.26 -2.38 -13.06
CA ILE A 59 -1.15 -3.64 -13.77
C ILE A 59 -0.22 -3.44 -14.95
N PRO A 60 0.85 -4.23 -15.05
CA PRO A 60 1.76 -4.11 -16.18
C PRO A 60 0.99 -4.28 -17.48
N LYS A 61 1.25 -3.38 -18.40
CA LYS A 61 0.56 -3.40 -19.67
C LYS A 61 0.77 -4.70 -20.43
N SER A 62 1.93 -5.30 -20.22
CA SER A 62 2.22 -6.57 -20.87
C SER A 62 1.23 -7.66 -20.47
N LYS A 63 0.66 -7.58 -19.30
CA LYS A 63 -0.32 -8.57 -18.87
C LYS A 63 -1.61 -8.46 -19.65
N PHE A 64 -1.96 -7.25 -20.04
CA PHE A 64 -3.15 -7.05 -20.83
C PHE A 64 -2.94 -7.45 -22.29
N LEU A 65 -1.71 -7.30 -22.75
CA LEU A 65 -1.42 -7.57 -24.14
C LEU A 65 -1.15 -9.02 -24.43
N SER A 66 -0.90 -9.78 -23.41
CA SER A 66 -0.60 -11.20 -23.58
C SER A 66 -1.80 -12.09 -23.41
#